data_6f071f4cdc3549b63bd4204d7907d194
#
_entry.id   6f071f4cdc3549b63bd4204d7907d194
#
_cell.length_a   1.000
_cell.length_b   1.000
_cell.length_c   1.000
_cell.angle_alpha   90.00
_cell.angle_beta   90.00
_cell.angle_gamma   90.00
#
_symmetry.space_group_name_H-M   'P 1'
#
loop_
_entity.id
_entity.type
_entity.pdbx_description
1 polymer ?
#
loop_
_entity_poly.entity_id
_entity_poly.type
_entity_poly.pdbx_seq_one_letter_code
_entity_poly.pdbx_strand_id
1 'polypeptide(L)'
;MKIKNWLILSYLIVMILPIAAIYFIYISLSDYDEQMDLKEYFDFQELVFDLESHLHHVSLYDIQPEANYEHLMDLVSDSIKIDLYRYDGISLFSTMDTPGTMKFFRMNQDVLYKDLNEYQKKPRTYSVKRLVFDQEDRLVGLYEITKGRNAWVETSNQHTYFMMLLFVVFFLGLYSIVILVINRKLNQPLEQLQLHMSAFAKGKELNQRLVKSKDEIGVLMSHFEEMKVQIKETRDALVKQQQEKEYMVASLSHDLKTPLTVIRTYTEALENHHLTDEERKEYQAILYKKLEHMKQMIEDLSIFTALQSSENRLATVQVNGEEFFEMLFSGYEEPCSRKNIHLITKLDTRNYYELDPKQMIRMVDNLMDNSIRYTPVHQRIWLAAISSKRELPDWVFSELQNEVNTWRKDGTIMLIQNEGKGIEQSQIKNVFQPFYQDDASRGKGATSGLGLSIAKIIMEKHDGKINLWSIENKGTLIACWIKERGSL
;
A
#
# COMPACT_ATOMS: atom_id res chain seq x y z
N MET A 1 -12.68 2.83 -9.71
CA MET A 1 -13.01 4.27 -9.56
C MET A 1 -12.24 4.77 -8.35
N LYS A 2 -11.63 5.95 -8.43
CA LYS A 2 -10.91 6.56 -7.31
C LYS A 2 -11.85 6.84 -6.15
N ILE A 3 -11.41 6.65 -4.91
CA ILE A 3 -12.22 6.88 -3.70
C ILE A 3 -12.77 8.30 -3.66
N LYS A 4 -11.95 9.29 -4.03
CA LYS A 4 -12.37 10.69 -4.14
C LYS A 4 -13.62 10.86 -5.02
N ASN A 5 -13.61 10.29 -6.23
CA ASN A 5 -14.72 10.41 -7.17
C ASN A 5 -15.95 9.65 -6.68
N TRP A 6 -15.74 8.53 -6.01
CA TRP A 6 -16.82 7.74 -5.43
C TRP A 6 -17.48 8.48 -4.26
N LEU A 7 -16.71 9.11 -3.37
CA LEU A 7 -17.23 9.94 -2.28
C LEU A 7 -18.05 11.12 -2.81
N ILE A 8 -17.53 11.85 -3.80
CA ILE A 8 -18.25 12.96 -4.44
C ILE A 8 -19.60 12.47 -4.99
N LEU A 9 -19.60 11.32 -5.70
CA LEU A 9 -20.83 10.75 -6.27
C LEU A 9 -21.82 10.34 -5.18
N SER A 10 -21.36 9.71 -4.09
CA SER A 10 -22.21 9.30 -2.97
C SER A 10 -22.83 10.50 -2.25
N TYR A 11 -22.06 11.58 -2.03
CA TYR A 11 -22.59 12.84 -1.47
C TYR A 11 -23.63 13.47 -2.39
N LEU A 12 -23.38 13.50 -3.69
CA LEU A 12 -24.28 14.05 -4.68
C LEU A 12 -25.61 13.26 -4.73
N ILE A 13 -25.55 11.95 -4.66
CA ILE A 13 -26.74 11.08 -4.59
C ILE A 13 -27.53 11.36 -3.30
N VAL A 14 -26.87 11.41 -2.14
CA VAL A 14 -27.51 11.67 -0.85
C VAL A 14 -28.15 13.07 -0.80
N MET A 15 -27.59 14.06 -1.49
CA MET A 15 -28.16 15.41 -1.55
C MET A 15 -29.30 15.53 -2.56
N ILE A 16 -29.13 15.04 -3.77
CA ILE A 16 -30.07 15.29 -4.87
C ILE A 16 -31.31 14.38 -4.78
N LEU A 17 -31.10 13.11 -4.43
CA LEU A 17 -32.16 12.10 -4.52
C LEU A 17 -33.34 12.37 -3.53
N PRO A 18 -33.11 12.82 -2.28
CA PRO A 18 -34.19 13.25 -1.39
C PRO A 18 -34.94 14.50 -1.91
N ILE A 19 -34.23 15.46 -2.50
CA ILE A 19 -34.86 16.66 -3.07
C ILE A 19 -35.80 16.27 -4.24
N ALA A 20 -35.31 15.40 -5.12
CA ALA A 20 -36.11 14.88 -6.22
C ALA A 20 -37.33 14.07 -5.72
N ALA A 21 -37.14 13.29 -4.64
CA ALA A 21 -38.26 12.54 -4.03
C ALA A 21 -39.31 13.45 -3.41
N ILE A 22 -38.91 14.52 -2.69
CA ILE A 22 -39.85 15.53 -2.16
C ILE A 22 -40.60 16.21 -3.29
N TYR A 23 -39.90 16.59 -4.36
CA TYR A 23 -40.57 17.22 -5.53
C TYR A 23 -41.58 16.28 -6.18
N PHE A 24 -41.24 15.00 -6.31
CA PHE A 24 -42.17 14.00 -6.84
C PHE A 24 -43.39 13.79 -5.94
N ILE A 25 -43.21 13.76 -4.61
CA ILE A 25 -44.28 13.67 -3.63
C ILE A 25 -45.21 14.90 -3.73
N TYR A 26 -44.59 16.10 -3.85
CA TYR A 26 -45.37 17.34 -4.00
C TYR A 26 -46.28 17.29 -5.24
N ILE A 27 -45.76 16.90 -6.41
CA ILE A 27 -46.55 16.75 -7.63
C ILE A 27 -47.65 15.71 -7.43
N SER A 28 -47.31 14.54 -6.87
CA SER A 28 -48.29 13.47 -6.66
C SER A 28 -49.43 13.87 -5.73
N LEU A 29 -49.13 14.63 -4.66
CA LEU A 29 -50.14 15.16 -3.75
C LEU A 29 -50.99 16.22 -4.43
N SER A 30 -50.39 17.12 -5.21
CA SER A 30 -51.10 18.17 -5.94
C SER A 30 -52.07 17.58 -6.95
N ASP A 31 -51.62 16.61 -7.74
CA ASP A 31 -52.46 15.93 -8.74
C ASP A 31 -53.63 15.16 -8.08
N TYR A 32 -53.32 14.51 -6.93
CA TYR A 32 -54.37 13.79 -6.17
C TYR A 32 -55.42 14.74 -5.62
N ASP A 33 -55.02 15.86 -5.02
CA ASP A 33 -55.93 16.89 -4.48
C ASP A 33 -56.80 17.51 -5.60
N GLU A 34 -56.24 17.78 -6.79
CA GLU A 34 -56.97 18.30 -7.92
C GLU A 34 -58.04 17.30 -8.44
N GLN A 35 -57.68 16.03 -8.55
CA GLN A 35 -58.59 14.98 -8.96
C GLN A 35 -59.75 14.80 -7.95
N MET A 36 -59.44 14.83 -6.67
CA MET A 36 -60.44 14.71 -5.61
C MET A 36 -61.33 15.94 -5.54
N ASP A 37 -60.82 17.14 -5.75
CA ASP A 37 -61.58 18.36 -5.84
C ASP A 37 -62.60 18.32 -6.99
N LEU A 38 -62.15 17.89 -8.17
CA LEU A 38 -63.03 17.76 -9.35
C LEU A 38 -64.15 16.74 -9.08
N LYS A 39 -63.84 15.61 -8.48
CA LYS A 39 -64.84 14.59 -8.13
C LYS A 39 -65.85 15.15 -7.14
N GLU A 40 -65.44 15.76 -6.04
CA GLU A 40 -66.34 16.37 -5.05
C GLU A 40 -67.27 17.45 -5.66
N TYR A 41 -66.72 18.25 -6.60
CA TYR A 41 -67.49 19.28 -7.30
C TYR A 41 -68.63 18.66 -8.13
N PHE A 42 -68.36 17.59 -8.87
CA PHE A 42 -69.39 16.89 -9.64
C PHE A 42 -70.39 16.19 -8.72
N ASP A 43 -69.95 15.55 -7.65
CA ASP A 43 -70.78 14.91 -6.63
C ASP A 43 -71.72 15.96 -5.95
N PHE A 44 -71.19 17.20 -5.78
CA PHE A 44 -72.06 18.30 -5.27
C PHE A 44 -73.02 18.82 -6.24
N GLN A 45 -72.67 18.93 -7.54
CA GLN A 45 -73.61 19.33 -8.59
C GLN A 45 -74.73 18.31 -8.76
N GLU A 46 -74.45 17.01 -8.76
CA GLU A 46 -75.42 15.93 -8.82
C GLU A 46 -76.39 16.01 -7.64
N LEU A 47 -75.86 16.18 -6.42
CA LEU A 47 -76.63 16.36 -5.20
C LEU A 47 -77.63 17.58 -5.30
N VAL A 48 -77.12 18.72 -5.78
CA VAL A 48 -77.89 19.93 -5.91
C VAL A 48 -79.06 19.68 -6.92
N PHE A 49 -78.78 19.00 -8.05
CA PHE A 49 -79.75 18.65 -9.05
C PHE A 49 -80.89 17.76 -8.50
N ASP A 50 -80.52 16.75 -7.68
CA ASP A 50 -81.48 15.85 -7.04
C ASP A 50 -82.39 16.59 -6.03
N LEU A 51 -81.77 17.46 -5.20
CA LEU A 51 -82.53 18.22 -4.21
C LEU A 51 -83.33 19.35 -4.78
N GLU A 52 -83.00 19.88 -5.94
CA GLU A 52 -83.70 20.99 -6.61
C GLU A 52 -85.18 20.70 -6.87
N SER A 53 -85.47 19.48 -7.27
CA SER A 53 -86.84 19.04 -7.50
C SER A 53 -87.78 19.14 -6.25
N HIS A 54 -87.21 18.94 -5.07
CA HIS A 54 -87.88 18.99 -3.77
C HIS A 54 -87.98 20.42 -3.21
N LEU A 55 -87.00 21.29 -3.55
CA LEU A 55 -86.89 22.64 -3.01
C LEU A 55 -87.67 23.69 -3.84
N HIS A 56 -88.07 23.41 -5.05
CA HIS A 56 -88.86 24.33 -5.88
C HIS A 56 -90.35 24.42 -5.54
N HIS A 57 -90.80 23.70 -4.50
CA HIS A 57 -92.14 23.80 -4.03
C HIS A 57 -92.43 25.14 -3.35
N VAL A 58 -93.32 26.00 -3.96
CA VAL A 58 -93.60 27.37 -3.48
C VAL A 58 -94.13 27.36 -2.04
N SER A 59 -94.88 26.35 -1.63
CA SER A 59 -95.46 26.20 -0.30
C SER A 59 -94.37 26.15 0.83
N LEU A 60 -93.11 25.81 0.50
CA LEU A 60 -92.03 25.79 1.46
C LEU A 60 -91.53 27.19 1.90
N TYR A 61 -91.93 28.24 1.19
CA TYR A 61 -91.49 29.61 1.41
C TYR A 61 -92.53 30.48 2.13
N ASP A 62 -93.65 29.86 2.56
CA ASP A 62 -94.64 30.46 3.41
C ASP A 62 -94.28 30.19 4.92
N ILE A 63 -94.64 31.11 5.81
CA ILE A 63 -94.44 30.90 7.24
C ILE A 63 -95.43 29.80 7.69
N GLN A 64 -94.81 28.63 8.07
CA GLN A 64 -95.56 27.45 8.44
C GLN A 64 -94.97 26.74 9.63
N PRO A 65 -95.68 25.79 10.28
CA PRO A 65 -95.13 24.98 11.37
C PRO A 65 -93.93 24.15 10.91
N GLU A 66 -92.96 23.95 11.79
CA GLU A 66 -91.70 23.20 11.54
C GLU A 66 -91.93 21.74 11.10
N ALA A 67 -93.00 21.12 11.57
CA ALA A 67 -93.38 19.76 11.18
C ALA A 67 -93.57 19.60 9.67
N ASN A 68 -93.91 20.67 8.94
CA ASN A 68 -94.06 20.63 7.51
C ASN A 68 -92.72 20.54 6.74
N TYR A 69 -91.61 20.82 7.40
CA TYR A 69 -90.28 20.73 6.83
C TYR A 69 -89.55 19.41 7.20
N GLU A 70 -90.13 18.52 8.05
CA GLU A 70 -89.53 17.27 8.46
C GLU A 70 -89.06 16.39 7.30
N HIS A 71 -89.83 16.39 6.20
CA HIS A 71 -89.47 15.63 5.02
C HIS A 71 -88.12 16.09 4.36
N LEU A 72 -87.69 17.34 4.58
CA LEU A 72 -86.42 17.84 4.11
C LEU A 72 -85.26 17.32 4.96
N MET A 73 -85.49 16.96 6.22
CA MET A 73 -84.48 16.34 7.06
C MET A 73 -84.16 14.92 6.62
N ASP A 74 -85.10 14.17 6.10
CA ASP A 74 -84.92 12.83 5.54
C ASP A 74 -84.11 12.79 4.24
N LEU A 75 -84.09 13.94 3.52
CA LEU A 75 -83.34 14.06 2.25
C LEU A 75 -81.87 14.37 2.38
N VAL A 76 -81.39 14.71 3.59
CA VAL A 76 -80.07 15.19 3.80
C VAL A 76 -79.29 14.33 4.81
N SER A 77 -77.99 14.15 4.59
CA SER A 77 -77.08 13.55 5.52
C SER A 77 -76.50 14.60 6.47
N ASP A 78 -75.83 14.18 7.56
CA ASP A 78 -75.21 15.06 8.54
C ASP A 78 -74.18 16.05 7.96
N SER A 79 -73.75 15.82 6.71
CA SER A 79 -72.76 16.70 6.03
C SER A 79 -73.43 17.76 5.11
N ILE A 80 -74.74 17.72 4.97
CA ILE A 80 -75.49 18.60 4.06
C ILE A 80 -76.43 19.48 4.87
N LYS A 81 -76.34 20.81 4.65
CA LYS A 81 -77.18 21.83 5.25
C LYS A 81 -78.03 22.45 4.17
N ILE A 82 -79.33 22.54 4.38
CA ILE A 82 -80.27 23.27 3.56
C ILE A 82 -80.87 24.41 4.41
N ASP A 83 -80.69 25.63 3.95
CA ASP A 83 -81.31 26.82 4.55
C ASP A 83 -82.34 27.40 3.60
N LEU A 84 -83.56 27.64 4.11
CA LEU A 84 -84.67 28.25 3.34
C LEU A 84 -84.93 29.70 3.80
N TYR A 85 -85.00 30.61 2.89
CA TYR A 85 -85.24 32.04 3.15
C TYR A 85 -86.36 32.55 2.34
N ARG A 86 -87.25 33.39 2.89
CA ARG A 86 -88.25 34.13 2.19
C ARG A 86 -87.60 35.28 1.40
N TYR A 87 -88.27 35.80 0.37
CA TYR A 87 -87.75 36.90 -0.47
C TYR A 87 -87.32 38.16 0.29
N ASP A 88 -87.93 38.48 1.47
CA ASP A 88 -87.57 39.60 2.31
C ASP A 88 -86.37 39.31 3.29
N GLY A 89 -85.76 38.17 3.21
CA GLY A 89 -84.64 37.76 3.98
C GLY A 89 -84.94 37.05 5.32
N ILE A 90 -86.23 36.74 5.57
CA ILE A 90 -86.59 35.96 6.75
C ILE A 90 -86.13 34.48 6.60
N SER A 91 -85.34 33.97 7.53
CA SER A 91 -84.97 32.57 7.62
C SER A 91 -86.19 31.77 8.05
N LEU A 92 -86.60 30.79 7.21
CA LEU A 92 -87.79 29.96 7.40
C LEU A 92 -87.46 28.62 8.08
N PHE A 93 -86.37 28.00 7.61
CA PHE A 93 -85.94 26.65 8.06
C PHE A 93 -84.43 26.40 7.81
N SER A 94 -83.90 25.62 8.66
CA SER A 94 -82.46 25.09 8.51
C SER A 94 -82.45 23.63 8.94
N THR A 95 -81.86 22.74 8.14
CA THR A 95 -81.71 21.33 8.45
C THR A 95 -80.65 21.07 9.57
N MET A 96 -79.77 22.02 9.81
CA MET A 96 -78.80 21.98 10.88
C MET A 96 -79.12 23.08 11.89
N ASP A 97 -79.86 22.74 12.94
CA ASP A 97 -80.12 23.63 14.05
C ASP A 97 -78.85 23.73 14.93
N THR A 98 -78.13 24.83 14.77
CA THR A 98 -77.06 25.15 15.73
C THR A 98 -77.65 25.83 16.95
N PRO A 99 -77.26 25.43 18.19
CA PRO A 99 -77.64 26.14 19.41
C PRO A 99 -77.30 27.62 19.28
N GLY A 100 -78.37 28.50 19.11
CA GLY A 100 -78.21 29.93 18.90
C GLY A 100 -78.69 30.51 17.58
N THR A 101 -79.18 29.66 16.62
CA THR A 101 -79.93 30.15 15.43
C THR A 101 -81.31 30.66 15.90
N MET A 102 -81.43 31.97 15.86
CA MET A 102 -82.76 32.56 16.09
C MET A 102 -83.68 32.14 14.94
N LYS A 103 -84.76 31.41 15.22
CA LYS A 103 -85.81 31.15 14.25
C LYS A 103 -86.37 32.49 13.81
N PHE A 104 -86.62 32.64 12.49
CA PHE A 104 -87.12 33.83 11.86
C PHE A 104 -86.30 35.11 11.98
N PHE A 105 -84.93 34.99 12.11
CA PHE A 105 -84.08 36.12 11.96
C PHE A 105 -84.04 36.66 10.53
N ARG A 106 -83.85 37.97 10.40
CA ARG A 106 -83.78 38.58 9.07
C ARG A 106 -82.35 38.77 8.62
N MET A 107 -81.95 38.08 7.52
CA MET A 107 -80.60 38.22 6.93
C MET A 107 -80.54 39.54 6.14
N ASN A 108 -79.39 40.20 6.15
CA ASN A 108 -79.19 41.37 5.30
C ASN A 108 -79.28 40.97 3.83
N GLN A 109 -80.11 41.75 3.07
CA GLN A 109 -80.37 41.47 1.66
C GLN A 109 -79.11 41.46 0.79
N ASP A 110 -78.12 42.34 1.07
CA ASP A 110 -76.86 42.36 0.33
C ASP A 110 -76.03 41.04 0.49
N VAL A 111 -76.16 40.36 1.62
CA VAL A 111 -75.57 39.04 1.85
C VAL A 111 -76.39 37.92 1.28
N LEU A 112 -77.71 38.04 1.36
CA LEU A 112 -78.63 37.04 0.90
C LEU A 112 -78.55 36.86 -0.62
N TYR A 113 -78.55 37.95 -1.35
CA TYR A 113 -78.60 37.96 -2.84
C TYR A 113 -77.17 37.98 -3.47
N LYS A 114 -76.16 37.86 -2.67
CA LYS A 114 -74.76 37.73 -3.12
C LYS A 114 -74.48 36.34 -3.62
N ASP A 115 -73.69 36.21 -4.71
CA ASP A 115 -73.21 34.97 -5.31
C ASP A 115 -74.37 33.99 -5.70
N LEU A 116 -75.48 34.53 -6.18
CA LEU A 116 -76.64 33.76 -6.65
C LEU A 116 -76.28 32.88 -7.89
N ASN A 117 -76.73 31.65 -7.90
CA ASN A 117 -76.51 30.69 -8.95
C ASN A 117 -75.09 30.29 -9.21
N GLU A 118 -74.13 30.70 -8.31
CA GLU A 118 -72.71 30.32 -8.37
C GLU A 118 -72.43 29.24 -7.34
N TYR A 119 -71.67 28.24 -7.76
CA TYR A 119 -71.13 27.23 -6.85
C TYR A 119 -69.95 27.82 -6.12
N GLN A 120 -70.12 28.11 -4.85
CA GLN A 120 -69.07 28.67 -3.99
C GLN A 120 -68.23 27.55 -3.31
N LYS A 121 -66.96 27.56 -3.60
CA LYS A 121 -65.98 26.66 -2.90
C LYS A 121 -65.29 27.42 -1.77
N LYS A 122 -65.48 26.93 -0.55
CA LYS A 122 -64.75 27.36 0.64
C LYS A 122 -63.81 26.21 1.13
N PRO A 123 -62.81 26.45 1.96
CA PRO A 123 -61.87 25.42 2.41
C PRO A 123 -62.53 24.15 2.97
N ARG A 124 -63.68 24.28 3.60
CA ARG A 124 -64.38 23.17 4.27
C ARG A 124 -65.79 22.91 3.78
N THR A 125 -66.30 23.69 2.83
CA THR A 125 -67.69 23.57 2.38
C THR A 125 -67.81 23.93 0.89
N TYR A 126 -68.72 23.25 0.23
CA TYR A 126 -69.38 23.77 -1.01
C TYR A 126 -70.74 24.38 -0.69
N SER A 127 -71.06 25.48 -1.31
CA SER A 127 -72.42 26.06 -1.18
C SER A 127 -72.96 26.62 -2.50
N VAL A 128 -74.25 26.62 -2.67
CA VAL A 128 -74.95 27.22 -3.80
C VAL A 128 -76.25 27.84 -3.31
N LYS A 129 -76.60 29.02 -3.82
CA LYS A 129 -77.86 29.70 -3.59
C LYS A 129 -78.68 29.73 -4.87
N ARG A 130 -79.98 29.41 -4.75
CA ARG A 130 -80.94 29.40 -5.88
C ARG A 130 -82.18 30.17 -5.51
N LEU A 131 -82.72 30.89 -6.49
CA LEU A 131 -84.00 31.64 -6.34
C LEU A 131 -85.16 30.73 -6.72
N VAL A 132 -86.25 30.90 -6.02
CA VAL A 132 -87.56 30.20 -6.32
C VAL A 132 -88.61 31.17 -6.67
N PHE A 133 -89.32 30.91 -7.79
CA PHE A 133 -90.37 31.76 -8.34
C PHE A 133 -91.66 30.98 -8.34
N ASP A 134 -92.80 31.70 -8.24
CA ASP A 134 -94.13 31.13 -8.42
C ASP A 134 -94.54 30.99 -9.93
N GLN A 135 -95.71 30.53 -10.17
CA GLN A 135 -96.23 30.35 -11.55
C GLN A 135 -96.40 31.69 -12.29
N GLU A 136 -96.37 32.83 -11.60
CA GLU A 136 -96.49 34.17 -12.15
C GLU A 136 -95.16 34.90 -12.24
N ASP A 137 -94.02 34.18 -12.19
CA ASP A 137 -92.62 34.68 -12.17
C ASP A 137 -92.32 35.68 -11.04
N ARG A 138 -93.06 35.64 -9.91
CA ARG A 138 -92.74 36.45 -8.73
C ARG A 138 -91.83 35.69 -7.84
N LEU A 139 -90.75 36.36 -7.33
CA LEU A 139 -89.77 35.80 -6.39
C LEU A 139 -90.50 35.49 -5.07
N VAL A 140 -90.46 34.23 -4.64
CA VAL A 140 -91.09 33.74 -3.42
C VAL A 140 -90.02 33.57 -2.30
N GLY A 141 -88.88 33.09 -2.67
CA GLY A 141 -87.74 32.86 -1.71
C GLY A 141 -86.49 32.37 -2.38
N LEU A 142 -85.64 31.94 -1.59
CA LEU A 142 -84.36 31.31 -2.02
C LEU A 142 -83.93 30.18 -1.04
N TYR A 143 -83.19 29.22 -1.56
CA TYR A 143 -82.49 28.22 -0.71
C TYR A 143 -80.99 28.28 -0.88
N GLU A 144 -80.31 27.90 0.19
CA GLU A 144 -78.84 27.68 0.21
C GLU A 144 -78.60 26.21 0.58
N ILE A 145 -77.89 25.50 -0.29
CA ILE A 145 -77.39 24.14 -0.01
C ILE A 145 -75.94 24.25 0.29
N THR A 146 -75.47 23.75 1.48
CA THR A 146 -74.08 23.70 1.91
C THR A 146 -73.73 22.27 2.19
N LYS A 147 -72.64 21.78 1.57
CA LYS A 147 -72.06 20.43 1.83
C LYS A 147 -70.75 20.57 2.47
N GLY A 148 -70.53 19.86 3.58
CA GLY A 148 -69.23 19.77 4.27
C GLY A 148 -68.26 18.89 3.53
N ARG A 149 -66.98 19.28 3.49
CA ARG A 149 -65.88 18.56 2.83
C ARG A 149 -65.08 17.67 3.80
N ASN A 150 -65.74 17.14 4.83
CA ASN A 150 -65.06 16.37 5.87
C ASN A 150 -64.38 15.09 5.33
N ALA A 151 -65.06 14.38 4.43
CA ALA A 151 -64.50 13.17 3.81
C ALA A 151 -63.26 13.46 2.96
N TRP A 152 -63.26 14.61 2.25
CA TRP A 152 -62.08 15.06 1.49
C TRP A 152 -60.88 15.36 2.43
N VAL A 153 -61.10 16.09 3.53
CA VAL A 153 -60.04 16.43 4.48
C VAL A 153 -59.43 15.18 5.10
N GLU A 154 -60.27 14.21 5.46
CA GLU A 154 -59.80 12.94 6.07
C GLU A 154 -58.97 12.11 5.07
N THR A 155 -59.45 11.94 3.84
CA THR A 155 -58.82 11.14 2.80
C THR A 155 -57.50 11.80 2.33
N SER A 156 -57.46 13.13 2.14
CA SER A 156 -56.26 13.87 1.78
C SER A 156 -55.20 13.78 2.88
N ASN A 157 -55.58 13.87 4.15
CA ASN A 157 -54.65 13.66 5.27
C ASN A 157 -54.09 12.25 5.29
N GLN A 158 -54.90 11.20 5.14
CA GLN A 158 -54.42 9.81 5.12
C GLN A 158 -53.44 9.59 3.97
N HIS A 159 -53.70 10.10 2.77
CA HIS A 159 -52.79 10.02 1.65
C HIS A 159 -51.47 10.76 1.91
N THR A 160 -51.51 11.93 2.52
CA THR A 160 -50.34 12.71 2.91
C THR A 160 -49.48 11.96 3.93
N TYR A 161 -50.09 11.37 4.99
CA TYR A 161 -49.34 10.55 5.96
C TYR A 161 -48.73 9.32 5.33
N PHE A 162 -49.39 8.64 4.41
CA PHE A 162 -48.86 7.49 3.69
C PHE A 162 -47.65 7.88 2.85
N MET A 163 -47.70 8.98 2.10
CA MET A 163 -46.57 9.49 1.31
C MET A 163 -45.40 9.92 2.18
N MET A 164 -45.62 10.54 3.33
CA MET A 164 -44.58 10.86 4.32
C MET A 164 -43.91 9.60 4.88
N LEU A 165 -44.67 8.57 5.23
CA LEU A 165 -44.13 7.30 5.67
C LEU A 165 -43.24 6.65 4.62
N LEU A 166 -43.69 6.63 3.37
CA LEU A 166 -42.92 6.12 2.22
C LEU A 166 -41.59 6.86 2.05
N PHE A 167 -41.64 8.19 2.17
CA PHE A 167 -40.42 9.01 2.12
C PHE A 167 -39.42 8.67 3.23
N VAL A 168 -39.89 8.52 4.47
CA VAL A 168 -39.04 8.16 5.61
C VAL A 168 -38.38 6.80 5.40
N VAL A 169 -39.17 5.80 4.95
CA VAL A 169 -38.63 4.45 4.66
C VAL A 169 -37.58 4.48 3.56
N PHE A 170 -37.87 5.21 2.47
CA PHE A 170 -36.96 5.42 1.36
C PHE A 170 -35.64 6.07 1.82
N PHE A 171 -35.74 7.13 2.63
CA PHE A 171 -34.57 7.86 3.13
C PHE A 171 -33.71 7.00 4.05
N LEU A 172 -34.32 6.24 4.96
CA LEU A 172 -33.62 5.31 5.84
C LEU A 172 -32.92 4.19 5.04
N GLY A 173 -33.59 3.66 4.02
CA GLY A 173 -33.00 2.67 3.12
C GLY A 173 -31.81 3.22 2.35
N LEU A 174 -31.93 4.40 1.77
CA LEU A 174 -30.84 5.09 1.07
C LEU A 174 -29.63 5.30 1.98
N TYR A 175 -29.87 5.83 3.18
CA TYR A 175 -28.82 6.09 4.17
C TYR A 175 -28.12 4.80 4.60
N SER A 176 -28.87 3.74 4.86
CA SER A 176 -28.32 2.43 5.23
C SER A 176 -27.41 1.85 4.12
N ILE A 177 -27.84 1.95 2.86
CA ILE A 177 -27.02 1.50 1.71
C ILE A 177 -25.70 2.27 1.66
N VAL A 178 -25.76 3.60 1.81
CA VAL A 178 -24.55 4.44 1.79
C VAL A 178 -23.58 4.07 2.92
N ILE A 179 -24.08 3.88 4.14
CA ILE A 179 -23.24 3.43 5.28
C ILE A 179 -22.58 2.09 4.99
N LEU A 180 -23.33 1.11 4.50
CA LEU A 180 -22.80 -0.22 4.18
C LEU A 180 -21.69 -0.16 3.13
N VAL A 181 -21.86 0.66 2.11
CA VAL A 181 -20.85 0.83 1.05
C VAL A 181 -19.62 1.56 1.56
N ILE A 182 -19.77 2.62 2.38
CA ILE A 182 -18.65 3.32 3.03
C ILE A 182 -17.87 2.34 3.92
N ASN A 183 -18.57 1.58 4.74
CA ASN A 183 -17.93 0.63 5.64
C ASN A 183 -17.10 -0.42 4.89
N ARG A 184 -17.63 -0.99 3.79
CA ARG A 184 -16.93 -1.99 2.97
C ARG A 184 -15.77 -1.41 2.17
N LYS A 185 -15.90 -0.18 1.63
CA LYS A 185 -14.89 0.39 0.73
C LYS A 185 -13.82 1.21 1.44
N LEU A 186 -14.10 1.75 2.61
CA LEU A 186 -13.19 2.63 3.32
C LEU A 186 -12.77 2.06 4.68
N ASN A 187 -13.74 1.83 5.59
CA ASN A 187 -13.43 1.50 6.97
C ASN A 187 -12.72 0.14 7.10
N GLN A 188 -13.29 -0.92 6.53
CA GLN A 188 -12.70 -2.27 6.62
C GLN A 188 -11.28 -2.37 6.04
N PRO A 189 -10.98 -1.85 4.83
CA PRO A 189 -9.62 -1.87 4.30
C PRO A 189 -8.62 -1.06 5.12
N LEU A 190 -9.02 0.10 5.65
CA LEU A 190 -8.18 0.91 6.52
C LEU A 190 -7.88 0.23 7.85
N GLU A 191 -8.88 -0.40 8.46
CA GLU A 191 -8.71 -1.16 9.69
C GLU A 191 -7.76 -2.36 9.49
N GLN A 192 -7.90 -3.08 8.39
CA GLN A 192 -6.96 -4.15 8.02
C GLN A 192 -5.53 -3.62 7.85
N LEU A 193 -5.34 -2.50 7.13
CA LEU A 193 -4.04 -1.89 6.98
C LEU A 193 -3.43 -1.51 8.34
N GLN A 194 -4.22 -0.90 9.22
CA GLN A 194 -3.80 -0.51 10.57
C GLN A 194 -3.37 -1.73 11.41
N LEU A 195 -4.13 -2.83 11.33
CA LEU A 195 -3.80 -4.08 12.02
C LEU A 195 -2.48 -4.67 11.51
N HIS A 196 -2.28 -4.71 10.18
CA HIS A 196 -1.03 -5.18 9.58
C HIS A 196 0.16 -4.30 9.95
N MET A 197 0.02 -2.98 9.92
CA MET A 197 1.07 -2.05 10.34
C MET A 197 1.43 -2.24 11.83
N SER A 198 0.42 -2.36 12.69
CA SER A 198 0.63 -2.57 14.13
C SER A 198 1.28 -3.91 14.44
N ALA A 199 0.89 -4.98 13.73
CA ALA A 199 1.49 -6.29 13.88
C ALA A 199 2.95 -6.29 13.41
N PHE A 200 3.25 -5.69 12.25
CA PHE A 200 4.61 -5.55 11.73
C PHE A 200 5.51 -4.75 12.67
N ALA A 201 5.03 -3.64 13.23
CA ALA A 201 5.77 -2.86 14.22
C ALA A 201 6.12 -3.65 15.49
N LYS A 202 5.30 -4.64 15.85
CA LYS A 202 5.53 -5.57 16.97
C LYS A 202 6.32 -6.83 16.59
N GLY A 203 6.81 -6.91 15.36
CA GLY A 203 7.54 -8.08 14.86
C GLY A 203 6.69 -9.33 14.63
N LYS A 204 5.36 -9.19 14.56
CA LYS A 204 4.43 -10.30 14.29
C LYS A 204 4.02 -10.30 12.83
N GLU A 205 4.06 -11.46 12.18
CA GLU A 205 3.51 -11.62 10.82
C GLU A 205 2.05 -12.08 10.94
N LEU A 206 1.16 -11.39 10.22
CA LEU A 206 -0.23 -11.81 10.06
C LEU A 206 -0.35 -12.66 8.79
N ASN A 207 -0.92 -13.85 8.92
CA ASN A 207 -1.14 -14.76 7.80
C ASN A 207 -2.29 -14.33 6.85
N GLN A 208 -2.98 -13.24 7.16
CA GLN A 208 -4.04 -12.71 6.31
C GLN A 208 -3.43 -11.85 5.21
N ARG A 209 -3.82 -12.13 3.96
CA ARG A 209 -3.44 -11.28 2.83
C ARG A 209 -4.24 -9.99 2.85
N LEU A 210 -3.60 -8.86 2.67
CA LEU A 210 -4.26 -7.58 2.43
C LEU A 210 -5.18 -7.68 1.21
N VAL A 211 -6.38 -7.14 1.32
CA VAL A 211 -7.37 -7.13 0.23
C VAL A 211 -6.83 -6.27 -0.91
N LYS A 212 -6.67 -6.84 -2.10
CA LYS A 212 -6.25 -6.10 -3.29
C LYS A 212 -7.39 -5.18 -3.75
N SER A 213 -7.30 -3.90 -3.45
CA SER A 213 -8.16 -2.86 -4.02
C SER A 213 -7.47 -2.19 -5.22
N LYS A 214 -8.27 -1.70 -6.19
CA LYS A 214 -7.76 -0.97 -7.38
C LYS A 214 -7.87 0.56 -7.21
N ASP A 215 -8.05 1.02 -5.99
CA ASP A 215 -8.18 2.43 -5.61
C ASP A 215 -6.95 2.95 -4.84
N GLU A 216 -7.05 4.15 -4.31
CA GLU A 216 -5.97 4.81 -3.57
C GLU A 216 -5.55 4.02 -2.31
N ILE A 217 -6.48 3.29 -1.67
CA ILE A 217 -6.15 2.42 -0.52
C ILE A 217 -5.35 1.20 -0.99
N GLY A 218 -5.70 0.63 -2.16
CA GLY A 218 -4.93 -0.46 -2.75
C GLY A 218 -3.49 -0.05 -3.08
N VAL A 219 -3.27 1.17 -3.57
CA VAL A 219 -1.93 1.73 -3.80
C VAL A 219 -1.18 1.90 -2.47
N LEU A 220 -1.85 2.42 -1.43
CA LEU A 220 -1.25 2.56 -0.09
C LEU A 220 -0.86 1.20 0.50
N MET A 221 -1.70 0.19 0.32
CA MET A 221 -1.40 -1.19 0.74
C MET A 221 -0.19 -1.78 0.01
N SER A 222 -0.05 -1.53 -1.32
CA SER A 222 1.12 -2.01 -2.07
C SER A 222 2.42 -1.35 -1.61
N HIS A 223 2.42 -0.03 -1.40
CA HIS A 223 3.59 0.67 -0.86
C HIS A 223 3.96 0.19 0.55
N PHE A 224 2.98 -0.15 1.39
CA PHE A 224 3.26 -0.73 2.70
C PHE A 224 3.93 -2.11 2.58
N GLU A 225 3.47 -2.99 1.66
CA GLU A 225 4.11 -4.29 1.43
C GLU A 225 5.53 -4.15 0.88
N GLU A 226 5.77 -3.22 -0.06
CA GLU A 226 7.11 -2.92 -0.57
C GLU A 226 8.04 -2.44 0.56
N MET A 227 7.57 -1.51 1.39
CA MET A 227 8.32 -1.02 2.55
C MET A 227 8.64 -2.17 3.54
N LYS A 228 7.68 -3.06 3.80
CA LYS A 228 7.87 -4.23 4.67
C LYS A 228 8.96 -5.15 4.15
N VAL A 229 8.97 -5.44 2.84
CA VAL A 229 10.01 -6.25 2.19
C VAL A 229 11.37 -5.58 2.33
N GLN A 230 11.48 -4.30 2.03
CA GLN A 230 12.73 -3.54 2.11
C GLN A 230 13.30 -3.49 3.54
N ILE A 231 12.43 -3.28 4.54
CA ILE A 231 12.86 -3.30 5.96
C ILE A 231 13.36 -4.70 6.36
N LYS A 232 12.68 -5.76 5.92
CA LYS A 232 13.10 -7.14 6.19
C LYS A 232 14.47 -7.45 5.58
N GLU A 233 14.65 -7.14 4.29
CA GLU A 233 15.94 -7.32 3.60
C GLU A 233 17.08 -6.54 4.28
N THR A 234 16.82 -5.28 4.65
CA THR A 234 17.80 -4.45 5.36
C THR A 234 18.14 -5.04 6.72
N ARG A 235 17.14 -5.50 7.46
CA ARG A 235 17.35 -6.14 8.77
C ARG A 235 18.16 -7.43 8.64
N ASP A 236 17.82 -8.27 7.68
CA ASP A 236 18.53 -9.55 7.45
C ASP A 236 19.98 -9.29 7.04
N ALA A 237 20.23 -8.26 6.21
CA ALA A 237 21.59 -7.82 5.87
C ALA A 237 22.36 -7.31 7.10
N LEU A 238 21.73 -6.53 7.97
CA LEU A 238 22.36 -6.05 9.22
C LEU A 238 22.67 -7.21 10.18
N VAL A 239 21.75 -8.17 10.33
CA VAL A 239 21.99 -9.35 11.18
C VAL A 239 23.18 -10.16 10.65
N LYS A 240 23.24 -10.37 9.33
CA LYS A 240 24.36 -11.06 8.69
C LYS A 240 25.68 -10.32 8.92
N GLN A 241 25.70 -9.01 8.73
CA GLN A 241 26.90 -8.18 8.99
C GLN A 241 27.35 -8.24 10.45
N GLN A 242 26.41 -8.25 11.39
CA GLN A 242 26.69 -8.39 12.81
C GLN A 242 27.29 -9.76 13.13
N GLN A 243 26.75 -10.83 12.58
CA GLN A 243 27.29 -12.19 12.75
C GLN A 243 28.69 -12.33 12.16
N GLU A 244 28.96 -11.76 10.99
CA GLU A 244 30.27 -11.74 10.37
C GLU A 244 31.27 -10.99 11.26
N LYS A 245 30.88 -9.87 11.86
CA LYS A 245 31.72 -9.12 12.82
C LYS A 245 31.99 -9.91 14.09
N GLU A 246 31.00 -10.58 14.65
CA GLU A 246 31.19 -11.41 15.86
C GLU A 246 32.12 -12.59 15.58
N TYR A 247 31.96 -13.26 14.44
CA TYR A 247 32.85 -14.33 14.00
C TYR A 247 34.27 -13.84 13.82
N MET A 248 34.47 -12.65 13.22
CA MET A 248 35.76 -12.00 13.05
C MET A 248 36.48 -11.78 14.41
N VAL A 249 35.77 -11.19 15.38
CA VAL A 249 36.33 -10.92 16.72
C VAL A 249 36.68 -12.21 17.43
N ALA A 250 35.86 -13.25 17.35
CA ALA A 250 36.13 -14.55 17.97
C ALA A 250 37.35 -15.24 17.33
N SER A 251 37.44 -15.27 16.00
CA SER A 251 38.57 -15.85 15.27
C SER A 251 39.91 -15.14 15.58
N LEU A 252 39.88 -13.78 15.54
CA LEU A 252 41.03 -12.97 15.92
C LEU A 252 41.53 -13.25 17.33
N SER A 253 40.60 -13.33 18.29
CA SER A 253 40.95 -13.59 19.69
C SER A 253 41.63 -14.94 19.85
N HIS A 254 41.16 -15.96 19.13
CA HIS A 254 41.75 -17.29 19.11
C HIS A 254 43.17 -17.28 18.48
N ASP A 255 43.32 -16.65 17.31
CA ASP A 255 44.56 -16.66 16.54
C ASP A 255 45.65 -15.78 17.17
N LEU A 256 45.30 -14.76 17.97
CA LEU A 256 46.23 -14.00 18.79
C LEU A 256 46.64 -14.75 20.07
N LYS A 257 45.71 -15.51 20.68
CA LYS A 257 46.01 -16.25 21.93
C LYS A 257 47.08 -17.33 21.73
N THR A 258 47.04 -18.01 20.60
CA THR A 258 47.99 -19.12 20.30
C THR A 258 49.45 -18.65 20.26
N PRO A 259 49.85 -17.67 19.43
CA PRO A 259 51.23 -17.18 19.43
C PRO A 259 51.65 -16.54 20.77
N LEU A 260 50.71 -15.84 21.44
CA LEU A 260 50.97 -15.24 22.75
C LEU A 260 51.33 -16.30 23.82
N THR A 261 50.61 -17.43 23.81
CA THR A 261 50.91 -18.55 24.71
C THR A 261 52.30 -19.12 24.43
N VAL A 262 52.68 -19.31 23.15
CA VAL A 262 54.00 -19.77 22.76
C VAL A 262 55.10 -18.79 23.21
N ILE A 263 54.88 -17.48 22.95
CA ILE A 263 55.83 -16.43 23.38
C ILE A 263 56.03 -16.53 24.89
N ARG A 264 54.98 -16.59 25.69
CA ARG A 264 55.04 -16.71 27.12
C ARG A 264 55.83 -17.95 27.56
N THR A 265 55.51 -19.13 27.01
CA THR A 265 56.18 -20.40 27.36
C THR A 265 57.67 -20.36 27.06
N TYR A 266 58.09 -19.86 25.89
CA TYR A 266 59.48 -19.77 25.51
C TYR A 266 60.22 -18.66 26.28
N THR A 267 59.54 -17.60 26.67
CA THR A 267 60.14 -16.58 27.56
C THR A 267 60.45 -17.15 28.96
N GLU A 268 59.46 -17.87 29.54
CA GLU A 268 59.60 -18.56 30.81
C GLU A 268 60.76 -19.63 30.75
N ALA A 269 60.83 -20.35 29.60
CA ALA A 269 61.85 -21.33 29.36
C ALA A 269 63.31 -20.69 29.28
N LEU A 270 63.41 -19.49 28.68
CA LEU A 270 64.69 -18.75 28.57
C LEU A 270 65.26 -18.26 29.92
N GLU A 271 64.42 -18.15 30.96
CA GLU A 271 64.83 -17.83 32.33
C GLU A 271 65.52 -19.03 33.01
N ASN A 272 65.43 -20.22 32.45
CA ASN A 272 66.09 -21.41 33.00
C ASN A 272 67.58 -21.35 32.75
N HIS A 273 68.40 -21.39 33.84
CA HIS A 273 69.85 -21.27 33.84
C HIS A 273 70.58 -22.52 33.28
N HIS A 274 69.85 -23.60 32.98
CA HIS A 274 70.47 -24.87 32.50
C HIS A 274 70.35 -25.04 30.97
N LEU A 275 69.95 -24.01 30.21
CA LEU A 275 69.89 -24.09 28.75
C LEU A 275 71.26 -23.99 28.11
N THR A 276 71.53 -24.81 27.10
CA THR A 276 72.67 -24.69 26.21
C THR A 276 72.56 -23.43 25.32
N ASP A 277 73.70 -22.94 24.81
CA ASP A 277 73.71 -21.78 23.92
C ASP A 277 72.95 -22.04 22.61
N GLU A 278 72.90 -23.29 22.12
CA GLU A 278 72.12 -23.71 20.97
C GLU A 278 70.64 -23.66 21.26
N GLU A 279 70.13 -24.20 22.35
CA GLU A 279 68.73 -24.14 22.77
C GLU A 279 68.30 -22.71 23.01
N ARG A 280 69.15 -21.87 23.58
CA ARG A 280 68.80 -20.44 23.77
C ARG A 280 68.62 -19.71 22.44
N LYS A 281 69.48 -19.95 21.45
CA LYS A 281 69.36 -19.39 20.11
C LYS A 281 68.11 -19.90 19.40
N GLU A 282 67.80 -21.18 19.53
CA GLU A 282 66.55 -21.76 18.95
C GLU A 282 65.27 -21.12 19.54
N TYR A 283 65.20 -21.00 20.87
CA TYR A 283 64.09 -20.38 21.56
C TYR A 283 63.91 -18.91 21.18
N GLN A 284 65.04 -18.16 21.10
CA GLN A 284 64.99 -16.78 20.58
C GLN A 284 64.52 -16.71 19.15
N ALA A 285 64.93 -17.59 18.27
CA ALA A 285 64.48 -17.65 16.89
C ALA A 285 62.93 -17.94 16.78
N ILE A 286 62.41 -18.86 17.64
CA ILE A 286 60.99 -19.13 17.74
C ILE A 286 60.23 -17.89 18.22
N LEU A 287 60.74 -17.19 19.25
CA LEU A 287 60.11 -15.96 19.74
C LEU A 287 60.02 -14.88 18.67
N TYR A 288 61.12 -14.60 17.97
CA TYR A 288 61.13 -13.62 16.89
C TYR A 288 60.20 -13.99 15.79
N LYS A 289 60.13 -15.26 15.40
CA LYS A 289 59.19 -15.74 14.38
C LYS A 289 57.74 -15.54 14.80
N LYS A 290 57.41 -15.76 16.08
CA LYS A 290 56.03 -15.59 16.58
C LYS A 290 55.66 -14.11 16.73
N LEU A 291 56.57 -13.25 17.13
CA LEU A 291 56.38 -11.79 17.19
C LEU A 291 56.15 -11.20 15.79
N GLU A 292 56.99 -11.60 14.81
CA GLU A 292 56.80 -11.12 13.44
C GLU A 292 55.48 -11.60 12.85
N HIS A 293 55.06 -12.83 13.15
CA HIS A 293 53.75 -13.34 12.75
C HIS A 293 52.61 -12.53 13.36
N MET A 294 52.68 -12.17 14.66
CA MET A 294 51.66 -11.33 15.30
C MET A 294 51.62 -9.93 14.70
N LYS A 295 52.78 -9.33 14.42
CA LYS A 295 52.88 -8.03 13.76
C LYS A 295 52.19 -8.06 12.41
N GLN A 296 52.49 -9.05 11.55
CA GLN A 296 51.83 -9.21 10.24
C GLN A 296 50.34 -9.37 10.36
N MET A 297 49.85 -10.14 11.34
CA MET A 297 48.40 -10.31 11.58
C MET A 297 47.72 -8.99 11.96
N ILE A 298 48.34 -8.14 12.78
CA ILE A 298 47.86 -6.83 13.19
C ILE A 298 47.85 -5.87 11.97
N GLU A 299 48.88 -5.92 11.14
CA GLU A 299 48.97 -5.13 9.91
C GLU A 299 47.88 -5.53 8.93
N ASP A 300 47.68 -6.84 8.70
CA ASP A 300 46.60 -7.36 7.83
C ASP A 300 45.20 -6.93 8.32
N LEU A 301 44.98 -6.99 9.64
CA LEU A 301 43.72 -6.54 10.24
C LEU A 301 43.50 -5.03 10.04
N SER A 302 44.54 -4.22 10.27
CA SER A 302 44.46 -2.77 10.07
C SER A 302 44.08 -2.43 8.62
N ILE A 303 44.69 -3.13 7.67
CA ILE A 303 44.42 -2.98 6.26
C ILE A 303 42.98 -3.42 5.91
N PHE A 304 42.60 -4.60 6.40
CA PHE A 304 41.25 -5.13 6.17
C PHE A 304 40.17 -4.16 6.68
N THR A 305 40.35 -3.65 7.92
CA THR A 305 39.39 -2.67 8.48
C THR A 305 39.39 -1.34 7.73
N ALA A 306 40.57 -0.86 7.30
CA ALA A 306 40.66 0.35 6.47
C ALA A 306 40.00 0.17 5.11
N LEU A 307 40.15 -1.00 4.48
CA LEU A 307 39.50 -1.31 3.20
C LEU A 307 37.99 -1.51 3.34
N GLN A 308 37.47 -1.98 4.46
CA GLN A 308 36.03 -2.08 4.70
C GLN A 308 35.36 -0.73 4.92
N SER A 309 36.07 0.30 5.33
CA SER A 309 35.51 1.64 5.49
C SER A 309 35.09 2.20 4.13
N SER A 310 33.87 2.74 4.08
CA SER A 310 33.33 3.43 2.90
C SER A 310 34.04 4.76 2.60
N GLU A 311 34.73 5.33 3.59
CA GLU A 311 35.45 6.59 3.46
C GLU A 311 36.80 6.42 2.74
N ASN A 312 37.38 5.20 2.72
CA ASN A 312 38.67 4.93 2.08
C ASN A 312 38.52 4.79 0.57
N ARG A 313 38.65 5.92 -0.13
CA ARG A 313 38.66 5.97 -1.60
C ARG A 313 40.03 5.50 -2.11
N LEU A 314 39.99 4.72 -3.20
CA LEU A 314 41.19 4.33 -3.92
C LEU A 314 41.87 5.57 -4.53
N ALA A 315 43.21 5.61 -4.46
CA ALA A 315 44.01 6.58 -5.18
C ALA A 315 44.32 6.04 -6.59
N THR A 316 43.30 5.94 -7.43
CA THR A 316 43.45 5.40 -8.79
C THR A 316 44.20 6.36 -9.70
N VAL A 317 45.12 5.80 -10.48
CA VAL A 317 45.84 6.49 -11.54
C VAL A 317 45.77 5.68 -12.84
N GLN A 318 45.90 6.35 -13.96
CA GLN A 318 46.00 5.68 -15.25
C GLN A 318 47.37 5.06 -15.42
N VAL A 319 47.42 3.75 -15.65
CA VAL A 319 48.65 2.99 -15.85
C VAL A 319 48.65 2.32 -17.21
N ASN A 320 49.87 2.24 -17.83
CA ASN A 320 50.10 1.39 -18.99
C ASN A 320 50.14 -0.07 -18.55
N GLY A 321 49.32 -0.93 -19.14
CA GLY A 321 49.20 -2.31 -18.66
C GLY A 321 50.45 -3.15 -18.85
N GLU A 322 51.17 -2.98 -19.96
CA GLU A 322 52.41 -3.72 -20.24
C GLU A 322 53.46 -3.39 -19.19
N GLU A 323 53.79 -2.13 -19.01
CA GLU A 323 54.78 -1.66 -18.03
C GLU A 323 54.37 -2.01 -16.57
N PHE A 324 53.08 -1.82 -16.25
CA PHE A 324 52.59 -2.05 -14.88
C PHE A 324 52.65 -3.53 -14.48
N PHE A 325 52.14 -4.43 -15.34
CA PHE A 325 52.14 -5.86 -15.03
C PHE A 325 53.54 -6.47 -15.09
N GLU A 326 54.44 -5.97 -15.97
CA GLU A 326 55.85 -6.37 -15.99
C GLU A 326 56.50 -6.03 -14.66
N MET A 327 56.39 -4.79 -14.19
CA MET A 327 56.87 -4.35 -12.88
C MET A 327 56.27 -5.20 -11.76
N LEU A 328 54.96 -5.44 -11.78
CA LEU A 328 54.26 -6.19 -10.74
C LEU A 328 54.75 -7.65 -10.64
N PHE A 329 55.07 -8.29 -11.78
CA PHE A 329 55.43 -9.70 -11.83
C PHE A 329 56.92 -9.94 -11.53
N SER A 330 57.77 -8.96 -11.73
CA SER A 330 59.22 -9.09 -11.54
C SER A 330 59.67 -9.38 -10.11
N GLY A 331 58.81 -9.06 -9.12
CA GLY A 331 59.14 -9.26 -7.69
C GLY A 331 59.06 -10.70 -7.20
N TYR A 332 58.54 -11.67 -7.96
CA TYR A 332 58.23 -13.01 -7.45
C TYR A 332 59.21 -14.11 -7.86
N GLU A 333 60.19 -13.83 -8.74
CA GLU A 333 61.20 -14.81 -9.16
C GLU A 333 62.06 -15.29 -8.00
N GLU A 334 62.55 -14.37 -7.17
CA GLU A 334 63.40 -14.68 -6.03
C GLU A 334 62.68 -15.49 -4.93
N PRO A 335 61.47 -15.10 -4.48
CA PRO A 335 60.68 -15.89 -3.51
C PRO A 335 60.40 -17.32 -3.98
N CYS A 336 60.07 -17.51 -5.25
CA CYS A 336 59.85 -18.83 -5.87
C CYS A 336 61.15 -19.64 -5.90
N SER A 337 62.25 -19.04 -6.35
CA SER A 337 63.55 -19.69 -6.42
C SER A 337 64.06 -20.15 -5.06
N ARG A 338 63.89 -19.35 -4.00
CA ARG A 338 64.26 -19.71 -2.63
C ARG A 338 63.55 -20.98 -2.14
N LYS A 339 62.35 -21.28 -2.67
CA LYS A 339 61.59 -22.49 -2.35
C LYS A 339 61.75 -23.60 -3.39
N ASN A 340 62.63 -23.42 -4.38
CA ASN A 340 62.80 -24.29 -5.53
C ASN A 340 61.47 -24.52 -6.30
N ILE A 341 60.70 -23.47 -6.53
CA ILE A 341 59.48 -23.47 -7.34
C ILE A 341 59.77 -22.80 -8.69
N HIS A 342 59.29 -23.37 -9.76
CA HIS A 342 59.46 -22.80 -11.10
C HIS A 342 58.36 -21.80 -11.40
N LEU A 343 58.70 -20.50 -11.49
CA LEU A 343 57.78 -19.46 -11.90
C LEU A 343 57.79 -19.30 -13.43
N ILE A 344 56.60 -19.26 -14.05
CA ILE A 344 56.41 -19.03 -15.47
C ILE A 344 55.50 -17.84 -15.64
N THR A 345 55.94 -16.79 -16.29
CA THR A 345 55.17 -15.54 -16.49
C THR A 345 54.75 -15.40 -17.96
N LYS A 346 53.57 -14.86 -18.19
CA LYS A 346 53.09 -14.47 -19.55
C LYS A 346 52.34 -13.14 -19.49
N LEU A 347 52.77 -12.18 -20.29
CA LEU A 347 52.14 -10.89 -20.42
C LEU A 347 51.64 -10.70 -21.88
N ASP A 348 50.34 -10.38 -22.03
CA ASP A 348 49.75 -10.02 -23.30
C ASP A 348 48.66 -8.98 -23.04
N THR A 349 49.09 -7.79 -22.58
CA THR A 349 48.22 -6.65 -22.28
C THR A 349 48.72 -5.42 -23.03
N ARG A 350 47.78 -4.70 -23.71
CA ARG A 350 48.13 -3.49 -24.49
C ARG A 350 47.22 -2.30 -24.13
N ASN A 351 46.42 -2.40 -23.09
CA ASN A 351 45.44 -1.41 -22.72
C ASN A 351 45.90 -0.56 -21.53
N TYR A 352 45.22 0.56 -21.33
CA TYR A 352 45.36 1.36 -20.12
C TYR A 352 44.34 0.94 -19.09
N TYR A 353 44.71 1.10 -17.84
CA TYR A 353 43.87 0.74 -16.67
C TYR A 353 43.83 1.88 -15.67
N GLU A 354 42.74 2.04 -14.99
CA GLU A 354 42.63 2.96 -13.87
C GLU A 354 42.69 2.16 -12.56
N LEU A 355 43.85 2.17 -11.93
CA LEU A 355 44.17 1.30 -10.78
C LEU A 355 44.87 2.10 -9.69
N ASP A 356 44.72 1.66 -8.45
CA ASP A 356 45.60 2.06 -7.32
C ASP A 356 46.79 1.10 -7.30
N PRO A 357 48.00 1.52 -7.70
CA PRO A 357 49.15 0.63 -7.81
C PRO A 357 49.52 -0.02 -6.49
N LYS A 358 49.39 0.72 -5.37
CA LYS A 358 49.73 0.22 -4.04
C LYS A 358 48.79 -0.90 -3.61
N GLN A 359 47.52 -0.76 -3.88
CA GLN A 359 46.53 -1.78 -3.54
C GLN A 359 46.63 -3.00 -4.47
N MET A 360 46.96 -2.79 -5.74
CA MET A 360 47.15 -3.88 -6.70
C MET A 360 48.39 -4.72 -6.37
N ILE A 361 49.52 -4.09 -6.00
CA ILE A 361 50.70 -4.80 -5.49
C ILE A 361 50.32 -5.67 -4.29
N ARG A 362 49.65 -5.10 -3.30
CA ARG A 362 49.21 -5.82 -2.12
C ARG A 362 48.28 -7.01 -2.45
N MET A 363 47.38 -6.82 -3.40
CA MET A 363 46.51 -7.89 -3.85
C MET A 363 47.29 -9.06 -4.44
N VAL A 364 48.26 -8.76 -5.30
CA VAL A 364 49.11 -9.81 -5.91
C VAL A 364 50.03 -10.46 -4.87
N ASP A 365 50.59 -9.69 -3.94
CA ASP A 365 51.37 -10.23 -2.83
C ASP A 365 50.56 -11.28 -2.04
N ASN A 366 49.34 -10.95 -1.66
CA ASN A 366 48.45 -11.87 -0.96
C ASN A 366 48.17 -13.17 -1.73
N LEU A 367 47.95 -13.06 -3.06
CA LEU A 367 47.69 -14.22 -3.90
C LEU A 367 48.95 -15.05 -4.16
N MET A 368 50.09 -14.41 -4.40
CA MET A 368 51.36 -15.08 -4.64
C MET A 368 51.89 -15.74 -3.40
N ASP A 369 51.83 -15.09 -2.22
CA ASP A 369 52.22 -15.70 -0.95
C ASP A 369 51.44 -16.98 -0.68
N ASN A 370 50.13 -17.00 -0.95
CA ASN A 370 49.32 -18.20 -0.87
C ASN A 370 49.81 -19.25 -1.87
N SER A 371 49.98 -18.88 -3.15
CA SER A 371 50.44 -19.80 -4.18
C SER A 371 51.81 -20.40 -3.88
N ILE A 372 52.77 -19.60 -3.47
CA ILE A 372 54.11 -20.06 -3.04
C ILE A 372 54.00 -21.00 -1.85
N ARG A 373 53.14 -20.69 -0.87
CA ARG A 373 52.98 -21.51 0.35
C ARG A 373 52.47 -22.91 0.03
N TYR A 374 51.44 -23.03 -0.78
CA TYR A 374 50.75 -24.27 -1.05
C TYR A 374 51.32 -25.06 -2.24
N THR A 375 52.29 -24.52 -2.97
CA THR A 375 53.00 -25.22 -4.02
C THR A 375 54.14 -26.07 -3.43
N PRO A 376 54.19 -27.39 -3.71
CA PRO A 376 55.31 -28.24 -3.32
C PRO A 376 56.59 -27.86 -4.02
N VAL A 377 57.74 -28.22 -3.41
CA VAL A 377 59.09 -28.04 -3.98
C VAL A 377 59.18 -28.73 -5.33
N HIS A 378 59.85 -28.09 -6.30
CA HIS A 378 60.03 -28.52 -7.69
C HIS A 378 58.76 -28.52 -8.56
N GLN A 379 57.65 -27.94 -8.06
CA GLN A 379 56.43 -27.73 -8.83
C GLN A 379 56.41 -26.32 -9.43
N ARG A 380 55.34 -26.00 -10.19
CA ARG A 380 55.23 -24.79 -11.02
C ARG A 380 54.17 -23.83 -10.49
N ILE A 381 54.42 -22.54 -10.63
CA ILE A 381 53.47 -21.47 -10.52
C ILE A 381 53.42 -20.72 -11.88
N TRP A 382 52.27 -20.44 -12.38
CA TRP A 382 52.04 -19.60 -13.58
C TRP A 382 51.38 -18.30 -13.16
N LEU A 383 51.90 -17.21 -13.68
CA LEU A 383 51.39 -15.86 -13.45
C LEU A 383 51.23 -15.17 -14.82
N ALA A 384 49.99 -14.75 -15.13
CA ALA A 384 49.75 -14.11 -16.42
C ALA A 384 48.79 -12.91 -16.28
N ALA A 385 48.93 -11.96 -17.22
CA ALA A 385 47.92 -10.92 -17.48
C ALA A 385 47.59 -10.91 -18.96
N ILE A 386 46.30 -11.18 -19.26
CA ILE A 386 45.83 -11.44 -20.63
C ILE A 386 44.64 -10.56 -20.93
N SER A 387 44.73 -9.72 -21.97
CA SER A 387 43.62 -8.91 -22.45
C SER A 387 42.45 -9.75 -23.00
N SER A 388 41.25 -9.19 -23.01
CA SER A 388 40.01 -9.86 -23.44
C SER A 388 40.06 -10.46 -24.84
N LYS A 389 40.76 -9.82 -25.75
CA LYS A 389 40.89 -10.21 -27.19
C LYS A 389 41.95 -11.27 -27.46
N ARG A 390 42.65 -11.73 -26.43
CA ARG A 390 43.75 -12.70 -26.50
C ARG A 390 43.32 -14.08 -26.06
N GLU A 391 43.94 -15.13 -26.59
CA GLU A 391 43.71 -16.50 -26.16
C GLU A 391 44.32 -16.76 -24.80
N LEU A 392 43.63 -17.62 -24.02
CA LEU A 392 44.17 -18.07 -22.75
C LEU A 392 45.46 -18.86 -22.98
N PRO A 393 46.44 -18.81 -22.07
CA PRO A 393 47.62 -19.66 -22.18
C PRO A 393 47.31 -21.16 -22.16
N ASP A 394 48.07 -21.96 -22.86
CA ASP A 394 47.88 -23.40 -22.98
C ASP A 394 48.03 -24.15 -21.68
N TRP A 395 48.77 -23.55 -20.69
CA TRP A 395 48.97 -24.12 -19.38
C TRP A 395 47.77 -23.98 -18.44
N VAL A 396 46.76 -23.19 -18.76
CA VAL A 396 45.52 -23.15 -18.00
C VAL A 396 44.89 -24.56 -18.02
N PHE A 397 44.51 -25.07 -16.85
CA PHE A 397 43.90 -26.41 -16.75
C PHE A 397 42.81 -26.59 -17.85
N SER A 398 42.99 -27.63 -18.67
CA SER A 398 42.13 -27.87 -19.83
C SER A 398 40.63 -27.97 -19.47
N GLU A 399 40.33 -28.50 -18.30
CA GLU A 399 39.00 -28.62 -17.75
C GLU A 399 38.35 -27.26 -17.45
N LEU A 400 39.16 -26.23 -17.17
CA LEU A 400 38.71 -24.90 -16.74
C LEU A 400 38.71 -23.85 -17.89
N GLN A 401 39.36 -24.13 -19.02
CA GLN A 401 39.50 -23.14 -20.10
C GLN A 401 38.19 -22.54 -20.58
N ASN A 402 37.16 -23.35 -20.78
CA ASN A 402 35.85 -22.88 -21.23
C ASN A 402 35.15 -22.02 -20.16
N GLU A 403 35.24 -22.43 -18.91
CA GLU A 403 34.62 -21.72 -17.78
C GLU A 403 35.30 -20.36 -17.56
N VAL A 404 36.63 -20.32 -17.55
CA VAL A 404 37.43 -19.10 -17.43
C VAL A 404 37.19 -18.15 -18.60
N ASN A 405 37.10 -18.66 -19.83
CA ASN A 405 36.77 -17.84 -21.01
C ASN A 405 35.36 -17.24 -20.92
N THR A 406 34.39 -17.98 -20.44
CA THR A 406 33.02 -17.48 -20.23
C THR A 406 32.97 -16.43 -19.12
N TRP A 407 33.76 -16.62 -18.04
CA TRP A 407 33.78 -15.75 -16.90
C TRP A 407 34.47 -14.39 -17.18
N ARG A 408 35.57 -14.37 -17.97
CA ARG A 408 36.39 -13.17 -18.20
C ARG A 408 35.69 -12.08 -19.01
N LYS A 409 34.74 -12.41 -19.91
CA LYS A 409 34.05 -11.43 -20.79
C LYS A 409 34.99 -10.34 -21.36
N ASP A 410 34.54 -9.07 -21.38
CA ASP A 410 35.23 -7.92 -21.94
C ASP A 410 36.15 -7.24 -20.90
N GLY A 411 37.27 -7.84 -20.56
CA GLY A 411 38.23 -7.25 -19.62
C GLY A 411 39.52 -8.07 -19.54
N THR A 412 40.57 -7.48 -19.03
CA THR A 412 41.83 -8.17 -18.79
C THR A 412 41.68 -9.12 -17.61
N ILE A 413 42.24 -10.30 -17.75
CA ILE A 413 42.27 -11.31 -16.70
C ILE A 413 43.73 -11.47 -16.23
N MET A 414 43.95 -11.31 -14.94
CA MET A 414 45.17 -11.72 -14.29
C MET A 414 44.96 -13.12 -13.69
N LEU A 415 45.86 -14.05 -14.03
CA LEU A 415 45.74 -15.47 -13.68
C LEU A 415 46.93 -15.85 -12.80
N ILE A 416 46.67 -16.52 -11.70
CA ILE A 416 47.65 -17.18 -10.87
C ILE A 416 47.25 -18.65 -10.74
N GLN A 417 48.03 -19.54 -11.32
CA GLN A 417 47.77 -20.99 -11.23
C GLN A 417 48.96 -21.65 -10.57
N ASN A 418 48.69 -22.55 -9.65
CA ASN A 418 49.74 -23.33 -8.99
C ASN A 418 49.43 -24.82 -9.01
N GLU A 419 50.48 -25.64 -9.12
CA GLU A 419 50.38 -27.08 -8.88
C GLU A 419 50.33 -27.38 -7.38
N GLY A 420 49.55 -28.39 -6.99
CA GLY A 420 49.44 -28.80 -5.60
C GLY A 420 48.24 -29.69 -5.30
N LYS A 421 47.93 -29.84 -4.04
CA LYS A 421 46.83 -30.70 -3.57
C LYS A 421 45.45 -30.26 -4.09
N GLY A 422 45.32 -28.95 -4.35
CA GLY A 422 44.01 -28.35 -4.64
C GLY A 422 43.17 -28.14 -3.36
N ILE A 423 41.95 -27.59 -3.58
CA ILE A 423 40.96 -27.25 -2.52
C ILE A 423 39.71 -28.06 -2.81
N GLU A 424 39.15 -28.66 -1.77
CA GLU A 424 37.88 -29.38 -1.90
C GLU A 424 36.72 -28.46 -2.34
N GLN A 425 35.83 -28.95 -3.17
CA GLN A 425 34.70 -28.21 -3.70
C GLN A 425 33.78 -27.60 -2.59
N SER A 426 33.64 -28.31 -1.47
CA SER A 426 32.91 -27.87 -0.28
C SER A 426 33.48 -26.59 0.36
N GLN A 427 34.81 -26.43 0.25
CA GLN A 427 35.57 -25.35 0.86
C GLN A 427 35.72 -24.11 -0.03
N ILE A 428 35.62 -24.25 -1.36
CA ILE A 428 35.86 -23.17 -2.32
C ILE A 428 34.94 -21.93 -2.03
N LYS A 429 33.71 -22.15 -1.60
CA LYS A 429 32.81 -21.06 -1.24
C LYS A 429 33.24 -20.23 -0.05
N ASN A 430 34.09 -20.79 0.82
CA ASN A 430 34.49 -20.19 2.09
C ASN A 430 35.87 -19.56 2.04
N VAL A 431 36.70 -19.87 1.03
CA VAL A 431 38.13 -19.44 1.01
C VAL A 431 38.30 -17.90 0.95
N PHE A 432 37.30 -17.17 0.50
CA PHE A 432 37.27 -15.70 0.49
C PHE A 432 36.66 -15.09 1.76
N GLN A 433 36.18 -15.92 2.71
CA GLN A 433 35.72 -15.42 4.00
C GLN A 433 36.88 -15.00 4.86
N PRO A 434 36.80 -13.87 5.58
CA PRO A 434 37.85 -13.44 6.50
C PRO A 434 38.12 -14.51 7.55
N PHE A 435 39.39 -14.68 7.87
CA PHE A 435 39.90 -15.65 8.87
C PHE A 435 39.62 -17.13 8.56
N TYR A 436 39.18 -17.45 7.33
CA TYR A 436 38.98 -18.84 6.93
C TYR A 436 40.36 -19.53 6.75
N GLN A 437 40.55 -20.65 7.41
CA GLN A 437 41.70 -21.53 7.29
C GLN A 437 41.24 -22.99 7.32
N ASP A 438 41.83 -23.80 6.47
CA ASP A 438 41.60 -25.24 6.52
C ASP A 438 42.27 -25.86 7.79
N ASP A 439 41.55 -26.79 8.44
CA ASP A 439 42.06 -27.45 9.67
C ASP A 439 43.43 -28.09 9.50
N ALA A 440 43.73 -28.61 8.30
CA ALA A 440 45.04 -29.17 7.95
C ALA A 440 46.18 -28.12 7.84
N SER A 441 45.84 -26.84 7.65
CA SER A 441 46.79 -25.74 7.51
C SER A 441 47.12 -25.01 8.83
N ARG A 442 46.29 -25.17 9.85
CA ARG A 442 46.45 -24.51 11.18
C ARG A 442 47.74 -24.87 11.92
N GLY A 443 48.43 -25.94 11.54
CA GLY A 443 49.69 -26.40 12.18
C GLY A 443 50.97 -26.01 11.48
N LYS A 444 50.98 -25.60 10.19
CA LYS A 444 52.19 -25.47 9.36
C LYS A 444 52.59 -24.03 9.02
N GLY A 445 52.55 -23.10 9.97
CA GLY A 445 52.94 -21.71 9.74
C GLY A 445 51.75 -20.83 9.37
N ALA A 446 50.96 -20.56 10.37
CA ALA A 446 49.67 -19.86 10.25
C ALA A 446 49.79 -18.49 9.55
N THR A 447 48.94 -18.27 8.56
CA THR A 447 48.61 -16.94 8.03
C THR A 447 47.45 -16.37 8.83
N SER A 448 47.19 -15.06 8.68
CA SER A 448 46.04 -14.40 9.30
C SER A 448 44.66 -14.90 8.75
N GLY A 449 44.64 -15.66 7.64
CA GLY A 449 43.41 -16.01 6.93
C GLY A 449 42.71 -14.80 6.28
N LEU A 450 43.39 -13.64 6.24
CA LEU A 450 42.87 -12.40 5.66
C LEU A 450 43.30 -12.17 4.20
N GLY A 451 44.36 -12.81 3.72
CA GLY A 451 44.97 -12.51 2.42
C GLY A 451 44.00 -12.60 1.24
N LEU A 452 43.23 -13.70 1.12
CA LEU A 452 42.24 -13.85 0.05
C LEU A 452 41.05 -12.88 0.19
N SER A 453 40.60 -12.60 1.39
CA SER A 453 39.53 -11.62 1.65
C SER A 453 40.00 -10.19 1.36
N ILE A 454 41.22 -9.83 1.67
CA ILE A 454 41.83 -8.54 1.28
C ILE A 454 41.91 -8.43 -0.24
N ALA A 455 42.36 -9.46 -0.93
CA ALA A 455 42.43 -9.48 -2.40
C ALA A 455 41.05 -9.28 -3.03
N LYS A 456 40.01 -9.93 -2.48
CA LYS A 456 38.65 -9.76 -2.93
C LYS A 456 38.14 -8.33 -2.75
N ILE A 457 38.31 -7.72 -1.57
CA ILE A 457 37.88 -6.34 -1.31
C ILE A 457 38.61 -5.36 -2.25
N ILE A 458 39.92 -5.55 -2.47
CA ILE A 458 40.67 -4.70 -3.40
C ILE A 458 40.09 -4.79 -4.80
N MET A 459 39.78 -6.00 -5.31
CA MET A 459 39.19 -6.19 -6.61
C MET A 459 37.79 -5.55 -6.70
N GLU A 460 36.94 -5.76 -5.70
CA GLU A 460 35.59 -5.16 -5.65
C GLU A 460 35.65 -3.63 -5.63
N LYS A 461 36.60 -3.03 -4.91
CA LYS A 461 36.80 -1.56 -4.90
C LYS A 461 37.29 -1.00 -6.24
N HIS A 462 37.96 -1.82 -7.06
CA HIS A 462 38.37 -1.46 -8.43
C HIS A 462 37.29 -1.78 -9.48
N ASP A 463 36.02 -2.04 -9.08
CA ASP A 463 34.94 -2.53 -9.96
C ASP A 463 35.35 -3.81 -10.72
N GLY A 464 36.32 -4.54 -10.19
CA GLY A 464 36.81 -5.80 -10.71
C GLY A 464 36.10 -7.00 -10.09
N LYS A 465 36.54 -8.20 -10.47
CA LYS A 465 36.01 -9.46 -9.94
C LYS A 465 37.17 -10.41 -9.68
N ILE A 466 37.02 -11.26 -8.68
CA ILE A 466 37.94 -12.34 -8.37
C ILE A 466 37.18 -13.67 -8.31
N ASN A 467 37.74 -14.71 -8.85
CA ASN A 467 37.22 -16.07 -8.72
C ASN A 467 38.34 -17.09 -8.55
N LEU A 468 37.99 -18.26 -7.99
CA LEU A 468 38.92 -19.34 -7.71
C LEU A 468 38.29 -20.65 -8.21
N TRP A 469 39.07 -21.40 -8.94
CA TRP A 469 38.79 -22.77 -9.32
C TRP A 469 39.88 -23.68 -8.81
N SER A 470 39.55 -24.89 -8.46
CA SER A 470 40.52 -25.87 -7.98
C SER A 470 40.15 -27.27 -8.49
N ILE A 471 41.18 -27.98 -8.85
CA ILE A 471 41.11 -29.41 -9.24
C ILE A 471 41.93 -30.19 -8.21
N GLU A 472 41.26 -31.13 -7.56
CA GLU A 472 41.90 -31.94 -6.54
C GLU A 472 43.09 -32.71 -7.11
N ASN A 473 44.21 -32.71 -6.37
CA ASN A 473 45.52 -33.28 -6.77
C ASN A 473 46.18 -32.73 -8.05
N LYS A 474 45.60 -31.64 -8.62
CA LYS A 474 46.25 -30.92 -9.73
C LYS A 474 46.71 -29.53 -9.30
N GLY A 475 45.85 -28.75 -8.61
CA GLY A 475 46.20 -27.43 -8.16
C GLY A 475 45.02 -26.44 -8.13
N THR A 476 45.34 -25.17 -8.05
CA THR A 476 44.37 -24.09 -7.92
C THR A 476 44.65 -23.00 -8.97
N LEU A 477 43.58 -22.43 -9.54
CA LEU A 477 43.63 -21.29 -10.42
C LEU A 477 42.80 -20.15 -9.82
N ILE A 478 43.46 -19.02 -9.59
CA ILE A 478 42.79 -17.77 -9.17
C ILE A 478 42.83 -16.81 -10.35
N ALA A 479 41.68 -16.16 -10.61
CA ALA A 479 41.58 -15.17 -11.67
C ALA A 479 41.00 -13.85 -11.13
N CYS A 480 41.67 -12.75 -11.48
CA CYS A 480 41.20 -11.39 -11.20
C CYS A 480 40.84 -10.71 -12.52
N TRP A 481 39.60 -10.30 -12.65
CA TRP A 481 39.12 -9.58 -13.82
C TRP A 481 39.19 -8.08 -13.58
N ILE A 482 39.80 -7.37 -14.54
CA ILE A 482 40.04 -5.92 -14.48
C ILE A 482 39.44 -5.29 -15.73
N LYS A 483 38.68 -4.21 -15.55
CA LYS A 483 38.05 -3.48 -16.63
C LYS A 483 39.12 -2.78 -17.47
N GLU A 484 39.11 -3.04 -18.80
CA GLU A 484 39.94 -2.34 -19.75
C GLU A 484 39.38 -0.94 -20.03
N ARG A 485 40.25 0.06 -20.06
CA ARG A 485 39.94 1.34 -20.71
C ARG A 485 40.64 1.36 -22.08
N GLY A 486 39.92 1.71 -23.14
CA GLY A 486 40.43 1.71 -24.49
C GLY A 486 41.72 2.56 -24.64
N SER A 487 42.58 2.21 -25.59
CA SER A 487 43.72 3.04 -26.00
C SER A 487 43.26 4.46 -26.31
N LEU A 488 44.00 5.45 -25.78
CA LEU A 488 43.87 6.86 -26.22
C LEU A 488 44.00 6.97 -27.73
#